data_b44dd898290d961335ccc2bf2a637506
#
_entry.id   b44dd898290d961335ccc2bf2a637506
#
_cell.length_a   1.000
_cell.length_b   1.000
_cell.length_c   1.000
_cell.angle_alpha   90.00
_cell.angle_beta   90.00
_cell.angle_gamma   90.00
#
_symmetry.space_group_name_H-M   'P 1'
#
loop_
_entity.id
_entity.type
_entity.pdbx_description
1 polymer ?
#
loop_
_entity_poly.entity_id
_entity_poly.type
_entity_poly.pdbx_seq_one_letter_code
_entity_poly.pdbx_strand_id
1 'polypeptide(L)'
;MILQALVQYYETLLARGEIDRPGWSKVNVSWRLDLNPDGSLFDVSPLQKPSPNGKKMPPQRLAVPAQVKRSSGVAANFLCDTSSYLLGVDDKGKPERTKACFEASREKHLEILKDTPGETAAAVRAFFDTWNSSSAVEHPALQPYLSEIYKGGNLIFYYNNKPAANDSDIAAAWQQAYDSASDSDTPTRCSVTGKLAPAARLHGNIQGVRGAQSSGASLVSFNADAFCSYGHEQGENAPVSTYAMTAYTQALNYLLRSDNVRRIGDVTVVYWVENADPAIAAFAGAMLFGPQEQSDWSENDILGAIQKLVSGRTADLQDMHLSPDTHFYILGLAPNAARLSVRFFWQDTFTKLAKNVNAHYERLEITRPAYEKFDTLWPYTLARSAVRFSKDWKKADEELQKSFPRLSGDLLTSILNNTRYPATLLNGTVQRIRAEHNVTWERASVIKAYYSKNEDPLCPKEVLTVSVNKESTNIPYNLGRLFAVLERTQKAANPNINTTIKDRFFNSASATPSLVFPTLINLAQKHLAKLNEGQRIALDKSIGELSDKLGETFPKQLMLAEQGAFQLGYYQQRQEYFKKKTDTTEQKEEA
;
A
#
# COMPACT_ATOMS: atom_id res chain seq x y z
N MET A 1 8.90 17.66 3.63
CA MET A 1 7.61 17.07 3.26
C MET A 1 7.60 15.55 3.45
N ILE A 2 7.97 14.68 2.48
CA ILE A 2 7.92 13.20 2.71
C ILE A 2 8.79 12.77 3.89
N LEU A 3 10.06 13.14 3.88
CA LEU A 3 10.99 12.76 4.94
C LEU A 3 10.61 13.39 6.28
N GLN A 4 10.09 14.62 6.29
CA GLN A 4 9.58 15.27 7.52
C GLN A 4 8.39 14.51 8.10
N ALA A 5 7.41 14.14 7.25
CA ALA A 5 6.25 13.37 7.70
C ALA A 5 6.64 12.00 8.27
N LEU A 6 7.63 11.33 7.66
CA LEU A 6 8.15 10.06 8.17
C LEU A 6 8.96 10.23 9.46
N VAL A 7 9.73 11.31 9.61
CA VAL A 7 10.42 11.62 10.88
C VAL A 7 9.42 11.91 11.99
N GLN A 8 8.38 12.70 11.71
CA GLN A 8 7.31 12.96 12.67
C GLN A 8 6.58 11.67 13.08
N TYR A 9 6.29 10.81 12.12
CA TYR A 9 5.70 9.50 12.40
C TYR A 9 6.62 8.62 13.25
N TYR A 10 7.94 8.63 12.97
CA TYR A 10 8.93 7.95 13.79
C TYR A 10 8.90 8.44 15.24
N GLU A 11 8.86 9.76 15.47
CA GLU A 11 8.81 10.35 16.80
C GLU A 11 7.53 9.94 17.56
N THR A 12 6.39 9.87 16.85
CA THR A 12 5.14 9.36 17.42
C THR A 12 5.24 7.89 17.81
N LEU A 13 5.80 7.03 16.94
CA LEU A 13 6.01 5.61 17.23
C LEU A 13 6.99 5.40 18.39
N LEU A 14 8.03 6.23 18.47
CA LEU A 14 9.01 6.20 19.55
C LEU A 14 8.36 6.56 20.90
N ALA A 15 7.53 7.61 20.93
CA ALA A 15 6.79 8.01 22.13
C ALA A 15 5.80 6.92 22.60
N ARG A 16 5.27 6.12 21.66
CA ARG A 16 4.39 4.96 21.96
C ARG A 16 5.17 3.68 22.31
N GLY A 17 6.50 3.67 22.22
CA GLY A 17 7.33 2.49 22.45
C GLY A 17 7.23 1.40 21.38
N GLU A 18 6.69 1.71 20.21
CA GLU A 18 6.50 0.76 19.10
C GLU A 18 7.76 0.58 18.25
N ILE A 19 8.68 1.52 18.31
CA ILE A 19 9.95 1.50 17.59
C ILE A 19 11.10 1.86 18.53
N ASP A 20 12.30 1.39 18.20
CA ASP A 20 13.48 1.66 19.03
C ASP A 20 14.11 3.01 18.64
N ARG A 21 14.76 3.67 19.63
CA ARG A 21 15.51 4.91 19.39
C ARG A 21 16.74 4.68 18.49
N PRO A 22 17.25 5.70 17.80
CA PRO A 22 18.47 5.60 17.00
C PRO A 22 19.64 5.06 17.87
N GLY A 23 20.46 4.20 17.27
CA GLY A 23 21.51 3.52 18.02
C GLY A 23 21.08 2.25 18.75
N TRP A 24 19.82 1.87 18.67
CA TRP A 24 19.27 0.66 19.29
C TRP A 24 18.59 -0.24 18.25
N SER A 25 18.55 -1.54 18.55
CA SER A 25 17.88 -2.53 17.71
C SER A 25 17.35 -3.70 18.52
N LYS A 26 16.22 -4.29 18.12
CA LYS A 26 15.72 -5.53 18.71
C LYS A 26 16.35 -6.71 18.00
N VAL A 27 17.16 -7.50 18.75
CA VAL A 27 17.81 -8.71 18.23
C VAL A 27 17.40 -9.95 19.00
N ASN A 28 17.55 -11.11 18.35
CA ASN A 28 17.36 -12.39 19.00
C ASN A 28 18.59 -12.69 19.88
N VAL A 29 18.36 -12.89 21.18
CA VAL A 29 19.38 -13.23 22.16
C VAL A 29 19.11 -14.63 22.71
N SER A 30 20.13 -15.49 22.66
CA SER A 30 20.01 -16.89 23.06
C SER A 30 20.50 -17.15 24.48
N TRP A 31 21.47 -16.38 24.96
CA TRP A 31 22.19 -16.64 26.19
C TRP A 31 22.35 -15.39 27.04
N ARG A 32 22.19 -15.51 28.35
CA ARG A 32 22.54 -14.49 29.30
C ARG A 32 23.86 -14.86 30.03
N LEU A 33 24.67 -13.87 30.27
CA LEU A 33 25.89 -13.95 31.03
C LEU A 33 25.71 -13.14 32.31
N ASP A 34 25.52 -13.79 33.43
CA ASP A 34 25.33 -13.14 34.73
C ASP A 34 26.68 -12.82 35.38
N LEU A 35 26.90 -11.54 35.72
CA LEU A 35 28.13 -11.04 36.33
C LEU A 35 27.94 -10.80 37.83
N ASN A 36 29.01 -11.09 38.59
CA ASN A 36 29.19 -10.63 39.94
C ASN A 36 29.68 -9.16 39.99
N PRO A 37 29.60 -8.48 41.15
CA PRO A 37 30.10 -7.10 41.30
C PRO A 37 31.58 -6.92 40.94
N ASP A 38 32.40 -7.96 41.11
CA ASP A 38 33.84 -7.97 40.76
C ASP A 38 34.11 -8.27 39.27
N GLY A 39 33.03 -8.41 38.47
CA GLY A 39 33.10 -8.72 37.05
C GLY A 39 33.29 -10.21 36.72
N SER A 40 33.44 -11.09 37.71
CA SER A 40 33.54 -12.53 37.46
C SER A 40 32.21 -13.08 36.90
N LEU A 41 32.30 -14.06 35.99
CA LEU A 41 31.13 -14.70 35.42
C LEU A 41 30.49 -15.65 36.45
N PHE A 42 29.30 -15.33 36.92
CA PHE A 42 28.58 -16.11 37.93
C PHE A 42 27.83 -17.29 37.34
N ASP A 43 27.02 -17.05 36.30
CA ASP A 43 26.18 -18.06 35.67
C ASP A 43 25.99 -17.79 34.18
N VAL A 44 25.68 -18.84 33.43
CA VAL A 44 25.32 -18.76 32.02
C VAL A 44 24.04 -19.56 31.84
N SER A 45 23.00 -18.94 31.35
CA SER A 45 21.72 -19.61 31.15
C SER A 45 21.03 -19.25 29.83
N PRO A 46 20.26 -20.19 29.25
CA PRO A 46 19.53 -19.92 28.03
C PRO A 46 18.34 -18.98 28.26
N LEU A 47 18.17 -18.00 27.39
CA LEU A 47 17.01 -17.13 27.34
C LEU A 47 15.83 -17.74 26.56
N GLN A 48 16.01 -18.95 26.04
CA GLN A 48 14.96 -19.70 25.37
C GLN A 48 14.09 -20.40 26.42
N LYS A 49 12.78 -20.13 26.42
CA LYS A 49 11.85 -20.89 27.24
C LYS A 49 11.61 -22.28 26.61
N PRO A 50 11.58 -23.37 27.41
CA PRO A 50 11.19 -24.67 26.88
C PRO A 50 9.74 -24.62 26.39
N SER A 51 9.49 -25.13 25.17
CA SER A 51 8.13 -25.27 24.64
C SER A 51 7.40 -26.41 25.37
N PRO A 52 6.10 -26.27 25.66
CA PRO A 52 5.30 -27.36 26.19
C PRO A 52 5.32 -28.65 25.35
N ASN A 53 5.63 -28.55 24.07
CA ASN A 53 5.67 -29.65 23.10
C ASN A 53 7.10 -30.15 22.76
N GLY A 54 8.10 -29.83 23.56
CA GLY A 54 9.49 -30.26 23.35
C GLY A 54 10.22 -29.63 22.16
N LYS A 55 9.58 -28.70 21.41
CA LYS A 55 10.24 -27.93 20.36
C LYS A 55 10.98 -26.75 20.99
N LYS A 56 12.21 -26.47 20.55
CA LYS A 56 12.96 -25.28 20.99
C LYS A 56 12.15 -24.02 20.67
N MET A 57 11.85 -23.21 21.68
CA MET A 57 11.26 -21.89 21.49
C MET A 57 12.27 -20.96 20.80
N PRO A 58 11.82 -19.95 20.03
CA PRO A 58 12.72 -18.95 19.45
C PRO A 58 13.45 -18.19 20.55
N PRO A 59 14.67 -17.67 20.27
CA PRO A 59 15.42 -16.82 21.18
C PRO A 59 14.59 -15.60 21.62
N GLN A 60 14.87 -15.11 22.82
CA GLN A 60 14.19 -13.89 23.33
C GLN A 60 14.62 -12.68 22.52
N ARG A 61 13.65 -11.85 22.10
CA ARG A 61 13.93 -10.62 21.38
C ARG A 61 14.10 -9.47 22.35
N LEU A 62 15.33 -8.93 22.45
CA LEU A 62 15.71 -7.87 23.38
C LEU A 62 16.15 -6.62 22.62
N ALA A 63 15.85 -5.43 23.20
CA ALA A 63 16.42 -4.17 22.75
C ALA A 63 17.87 -4.07 23.24
N VAL A 64 18.80 -3.90 22.30
CA VAL A 64 20.23 -3.82 22.57
C VAL A 64 20.86 -2.69 21.75
N PRO A 65 22.06 -2.23 22.05
CA PRO A 65 22.84 -1.35 21.20
C PRO A 65 22.89 -1.83 19.74
N ALA A 66 22.80 -0.91 18.79
CA ALA A 66 22.69 -1.21 17.36
C ALA A 66 23.83 -2.11 16.89
N GLN A 67 23.46 -3.18 16.17
CA GLN A 67 24.40 -4.17 15.70
C GLN A 67 25.12 -3.71 14.43
N VAL A 68 26.44 -3.88 14.39
CA VAL A 68 27.27 -3.58 13.22
C VAL A 68 27.03 -4.64 12.13
N LYS A 69 26.78 -4.20 10.90
CA LYS A 69 26.74 -5.11 9.74
C LYS A 69 28.17 -5.57 9.39
N ARG A 70 28.40 -6.88 9.44
CA ARG A 70 29.68 -7.51 9.12
C ARG A 70 29.60 -8.22 7.79
N SER A 71 30.32 -7.74 6.79
CA SER A 71 30.54 -8.45 5.51
C SER A 71 31.89 -9.14 5.48
N SER A 72 32.91 -8.50 6.04
CA SER A 72 34.29 -8.99 6.22
C SER A 72 34.95 -8.23 7.37
N GLY A 73 36.04 -8.75 7.90
CA GLY A 73 36.77 -8.08 8.97
C GLY A 73 36.27 -8.38 10.39
N VAL A 74 36.85 -7.67 11.36
CA VAL A 74 36.52 -7.74 12.78
C VAL A 74 35.88 -6.41 13.19
N ALA A 75 34.66 -6.47 13.74
CA ALA A 75 33.94 -5.30 14.26
C ALA A 75 33.02 -5.75 15.40
N ALA A 76 33.31 -5.29 16.63
CA ALA A 76 32.55 -5.69 17.80
C ALA A 76 31.22 -4.93 17.95
N ASN A 77 30.17 -5.62 18.39
CA ASN A 77 29.00 -4.96 18.94
C ASN A 77 29.21 -4.61 20.42
N PHE A 78 28.35 -3.73 20.93
CA PHE A 78 28.42 -3.36 22.35
C PHE A 78 27.35 -4.14 23.13
N LEU A 79 27.74 -4.70 24.29
CA LEU A 79 26.94 -5.50 25.24
C LEU A 79 26.32 -6.81 24.73
N CYS A 80 26.07 -6.95 23.43
CA CYS A 80 25.38 -8.10 22.87
C CYS A 80 26.05 -8.55 21.59
N ASP A 81 26.68 -9.74 21.61
CA ASP A 81 27.40 -10.31 20.47
C ASP A 81 27.50 -11.84 20.59
N THR A 82 28.18 -12.49 19.64
CA THR A 82 28.45 -13.93 19.65
C THR A 82 29.59 -14.27 20.62
N SER A 83 29.76 -15.57 20.92
CA SER A 83 30.80 -16.07 21.84
C SER A 83 32.22 -15.70 21.44
N SER A 84 32.51 -15.63 20.13
CA SER A 84 33.84 -15.19 19.66
C SER A 84 34.19 -13.78 20.12
N TYR A 85 33.19 -12.87 20.25
CA TYR A 85 33.40 -11.48 20.66
C TYR A 85 33.30 -11.28 22.17
N LEU A 86 32.33 -11.91 22.86
CA LEU A 86 32.14 -11.66 24.30
C LEU A 86 32.99 -12.57 25.20
N LEU A 87 33.28 -13.80 24.74
CA LEU A 87 34.00 -14.78 25.53
C LEU A 87 35.37 -15.17 24.95
N GLY A 88 35.63 -14.83 23.68
CA GLY A 88 36.87 -15.22 23.00
C GLY A 88 36.96 -16.69 22.66
N VAL A 89 35.78 -17.36 22.46
CA VAL A 89 35.73 -18.80 22.14
C VAL A 89 34.75 -19.11 20.99
N ASP A 90 35.17 -20.01 20.12
CA ASP A 90 34.34 -20.62 19.09
C ASP A 90 34.94 -21.96 18.60
N ASP A 91 34.21 -22.70 17.77
CA ASP A 91 34.63 -23.97 17.15
C ASP A 91 35.02 -23.85 15.67
N LYS A 92 35.26 -22.62 15.17
CA LYS A 92 35.49 -22.36 13.73
C LYS A 92 36.92 -22.65 13.28
N GLY A 93 37.79 -23.10 14.17
CA GLY A 93 39.18 -23.46 13.84
C GLY A 93 40.07 -22.29 13.40
N LYS A 94 39.73 -21.03 13.83
CA LYS A 94 40.50 -19.82 13.51
C LYS A 94 40.87 -19.05 14.79
N PRO A 95 41.74 -19.58 15.66
CA PRO A 95 42.00 -19.02 16.98
C PRO A 95 42.50 -17.56 16.95
N GLU A 96 43.36 -17.21 15.98
CA GLU A 96 43.85 -15.83 15.85
C GLU A 96 42.71 -14.83 15.54
N ARG A 97 41.74 -15.24 14.72
CA ARG A 97 40.56 -14.41 14.44
C ARG A 97 39.65 -14.29 15.66
N THR A 98 39.46 -15.38 16.40
CA THR A 98 38.63 -15.38 17.60
C THR A 98 39.23 -14.50 18.67
N LYS A 99 40.54 -14.54 18.84
CA LYS A 99 41.29 -13.63 19.71
C LYS A 99 41.11 -12.17 19.28
N ALA A 100 41.32 -11.87 18.01
CA ALA A 100 41.10 -10.52 17.47
C ALA A 100 39.66 -10.01 17.67
N CYS A 101 38.66 -10.88 17.57
CA CYS A 101 37.25 -10.54 17.85
C CYS A 101 37.06 -10.14 19.33
N PHE A 102 37.61 -10.90 20.25
CA PHE A 102 37.53 -10.61 21.68
C PHE A 102 38.26 -9.31 22.06
N GLU A 103 39.46 -9.11 21.56
CA GLU A 103 40.23 -7.88 21.82
C GLU A 103 39.50 -6.63 21.29
N ALA A 104 38.92 -6.70 20.07
CA ALA A 104 38.12 -5.61 19.54
C ALA A 104 36.86 -5.34 20.38
N SER A 105 36.28 -6.38 20.97
CA SER A 105 35.13 -6.24 21.88
C SER A 105 35.53 -5.62 23.19
N ARG A 106 36.66 -6.09 23.78
CA ARG A 106 37.23 -5.54 25.00
C ARG A 106 37.54 -4.06 24.87
N GLU A 107 38.28 -3.68 23.83
CA GLU A 107 38.64 -2.28 23.55
C GLU A 107 37.40 -1.40 23.48
N LYS A 108 36.42 -1.79 22.70
CA LYS A 108 35.16 -1.04 22.54
C LYS A 108 34.39 -0.87 23.84
N HIS A 109 34.28 -1.93 24.66
CA HIS A 109 33.57 -1.86 25.94
C HIS A 109 34.29 -0.99 26.96
N LEU A 110 35.61 -1.13 27.07
CA LEU A 110 36.41 -0.32 27.99
C LEU A 110 36.42 1.16 27.60
N GLU A 111 36.46 1.47 26.28
CA GLU A 111 36.40 2.84 25.80
C GLU A 111 35.04 3.50 26.11
N ILE A 112 33.92 2.85 25.76
CA ILE A 112 32.56 3.41 25.94
C ILE A 112 32.25 3.55 27.45
N LEU A 113 32.66 2.58 28.27
CA LEU A 113 32.34 2.55 29.69
C LEU A 113 33.36 3.24 30.57
N LYS A 114 34.45 3.81 30.01
CA LYS A 114 35.60 4.35 30.76
C LYS A 114 35.20 5.21 31.96
N ASP A 115 34.32 6.18 31.75
CA ASP A 115 33.88 7.15 32.73
C ASP A 115 32.41 6.95 33.14
N THR A 116 31.81 5.79 32.78
CA THR A 116 30.41 5.51 33.08
C THR A 116 30.27 5.09 34.55
N PRO A 117 29.44 5.80 35.33
CA PRO A 117 29.19 5.43 36.74
C PRO A 117 28.31 4.17 36.86
N GLY A 118 28.09 3.71 38.06
CA GLY A 118 27.18 2.63 38.40
C GLY A 118 27.81 1.24 38.46
N GLU A 119 27.21 0.38 39.27
CA GLU A 119 27.69 -0.97 39.54
C GLU A 119 27.67 -1.88 38.30
N THR A 120 26.65 -1.76 37.45
CA THR A 120 26.55 -2.54 36.22
C THR A 120 27.69 -2.23 35.26
N ALA A 121 28.00 -0.94 35.07
CA ALA A 121 29.13 -0.52 34.24
C ALA A 121 30.48 -0.97 34.81
N ALA A 122 30.64 -0.89 36.12
CA ALA A 122 31.85 -1.37 36.81
C ALA A 122 32.03 -2.89 36.66
N ALA A 123 30.95 -3.67 36.78
CA ALA A 123 31.01 -5.13 36.61
C ALA A 123 31.36 -5.52 35.16
N VAL A 124 30.82 -4.85 34.15
CA VAL A 124 31.15 -5.12 32.75
C VAL A 124 32.60 -4.73 32.42
N ARG A 125 33.10 -3.59 32.95
CA ARG A 125 34.52 -3.22 32.82
C ARG A 125 35.42 -4.27 33.46
N ALA A 126 35.17 -4.63 34.72
CA ALA A 126 35.94 -5.62 35.47
C ALA A 126 35.94 -6.98 34.76
N PHE A 127 34.83 -7.38 34.12
CA PHE A 127 34.80 -8.59 33.29
C PHE A 127 35.86 -8.52 32.18
N PHE A 128 35.88 -7.48 31.37
CA PHE A 128 36.82 -7.36 30.26
C PHE A 128 38.28 -7.15 30.72
N ASP A 129 38.48 -6.60 31.91
CA ASP A 129 39.84 -6.45 32.49
C ASP A 129 40.39 -7.77 33.02
N THR A 130 39.54 -8.65 33.55
CA THR A 130 39.99 -9.88 34.25
C THR A 130 39.76 -11.16 33.46
N TRP A 131 38.84 -11.15 32.47
CA TRP A 131 38.48 -12.34 31.72
C TRP A 131 39.61 -12.89 30.86
N ASN A 132 39.93 -14.18 31.08
CA ASN A 132 40.92 -14.89 30.30
C ASN A 132 40.23 -15.85 29.32
N SER A 133 40.23 -15.53 28.03
CA SER A 133 39.63 -16.36 26.98
C SER A 133 40.28 -17.74 26.85
N SER A 134 41.57 -17.90 27.25
CA SER A 134 42.25 -19.19 27.18
C SER A 134 41.73 -20.19 28.20
N SER A 135 41.21 -19.75 29.34
CA SER A 135 40.61 -20.60 30.38
C SER A 135 39.06 -20.67 30.29
N ALA A 136 38.46 -19.98 29.33
CA ALA A 136 37.02 -19.93 29.19
C ALA A 136 36.36 -21.31 28.99
N VAL A 137 37.02 -22.21 28.26
CA VAL A 137 36.52 -23.56 27.98
C VAL A 137 36.40 -24.40 29.26
N GLU A 138 37.22 -24.14 30.27
CA GLU A 138 37.23 -24.83 31.55
C GLU A 138 36.34 -24.16 32.61
N HIS A 139 35.72 -23.01 32.27
CA HIS A 139 34.94 -22.24 33.23
C HIS A 139 33.64 -22.99 33.61
N PRO A 140 33.40 -23.21 34.93
CA PRO A 140 32.28 -24.05 35.39
C PRO A 140 30.90 -23.61 34.89
N ALA A 141 30.65 -22.31 34.79
CA ALA A 141 29.36 -21.76 34.31
C ALA A 141 29.17 -21.98 32.79
N LEU A 142 30.24 -22.12 32.01
CA LEU A 142 30.17 -22.30 30.55
C LEU A 142 30.10 -23.77 30.15
N GLN A 143 30.77 -24.66 30.88
CA GLN A 143 30.86 -26.08 30.53
C GLN A 143 29.55 -26.76 30.19
N PRO A 144 28.42 -26.55 30.92
CA PRO A 144 27.15 -27.20 30.63
C PRO A 144 26.58 -26.83 29.27
N TYR A 145 26.91 -25.66 28.73
CA TYR A 145 26.26 -25.07 27.53
C TYR A 145 27.25 -24.80 26.39
N LEU A 146 28.54 -25.10 26.56
CA LEU A 146 29.57 -24.72 25.60
C LEU A 146 29.32 -25.25 24.19
N SER A 147 28.87 -26.49 24.06
CA SER A 147 28.55 -27.11 22.77
C SER A 147 27.33 -26.45 22.06
N GLU A 148 26.42 -25.87 22.83
CA GLU A 148 25.26 -25.17 22.27
C GLU A 148 25.62 -23.71 21.92
N ILE A 149 26.43 -23.06 22.73
CA ILE A 149 26.96 -21.71 22.48
C ILE A 149 27.79 -21.68 21.19
N TYR A 150 28.56 -22.74 20.90
CA TYR A 150 29.30 -22.88 19.65
C TYR A 150 28.42 -22.98 18.40
N LYS A 151 27.21 -23.51 18.52
CA LYS A 151 26.25 -23.54 17.41
C LYS A 151 25.76 -22.16 17.00
N GLY A 152 26.05 -21.12 17.79
CA GLY A 152 25.75 -19.72 17.51
C GLY A 152 24.67 -19.13 18.40
N GLY A 153 24.31 -17.89 18.09
CA GLY A 153 23.38 -17.09 18.87
C GLY A 153 24.09 -15.95 19.59
N ASN A 154 23.34 -14.89 19.89
CA ASN A 154 23.86 -13.76 20.63
C ASN A 154 23.82 -14.04 22.14
N LEU A 155 24.86 -13.56 22.83
CA LEU A 155 24.96 -13.52 24.28
C LEU A 155 24.81 -12.06 24.73
N ILE A 156 24.33 -11.85 25.97
CA ILE A 156 24.19 -10.52 26.56
C ILE A 156 24.54 -10.53 28.05
N PHE A 157 25.18 -9.48 28.53
CA PHE A 157 25.50 -9.34 29.95
C PHE A 157 24.28 -8.99 30.80
N TYR A 158 24.19 -9.63 31.94
CA TYR A 158 23.21 -9.38 32.99
C TYR A 158 23.93 -9.01 34.29
N TYR A 159 23.32 -8.09 35.04
CA TYR A 159 23.71 -7.75 36.40
C TYR A 159 22.48 -7.58 37.26
N ASN A 160 22.46 -8.16 38.48
CA ASN A 160 21.30 -8.15 39.35
C ASN A 160 19.98 -8.54 38.63
N ASN A 161 20.04 -9.60 37.82
CA ASN A 161 18.91 -10.14 37.06
C ASN A 161 18.31 -9.17 36.01
N LYS A 162 19.04 -8.13 35.61
CA LYS A 162 18.64 -7.18 34.56
C LYS A 162 19.68 -7.19 33.43
N PRO A 163 19.24 -7.09 32.14
CA PRO A 163 20.19 -6.88 31.05
C PRO A 163 21.02 -5.61 31.30
N ALA A 164 22.32 -5.66 31.12
CA ALA A 164 23.20 -4.48 31.25
C ALA A 164 22.81 -3.34 30.27
N ALA A 165 22.22 -3.69 29.15
CA ALA A 165 21.66 -2.74 28.17
C ALA A 165 20.49 -1.90 28.70
N ASN A 166 19.81 -2.34 29.77
CA ASN A 166 18.70 -1.62 30.41
C ASN A 166 19.16 -0.69 31.54
N ASP A 167 20.46 -0.67 31.85
CA ASP A 167 21.01 0.27 32.79
C ASP A 167 21.05 1.68 32.20
N SER A 168 20.55 2.68 32.95
CA SER A 168 20.42 4.06 32.46
C SER A 168 21.74 4.73 32.12
N ASP A 169 22.78 4.48 32.94
CA ASP A 169 24.08 5.10 32.74
C ASP A 169 24.82 4.49 31.56
N ILE A 170 24.75 3.16 31.41
CA ILE A 170 25.27 2.45 30.24
C ILE A 170 24.53 2.88 28.96
N ALA A 171 23.21 3.00 29.04
CA ALA A 171 22.40 3.42 27.91
C ALA A 171 22.73 4.86 27.47
N ALA A 172 22.98 5.76 28.42
CA ALA A 172 23.42 7.13 28.14
C ALA A 172 24.83 7.17 27.52
N ALA A 173 25.79 6.40 28.08
CA ALA A 173 27.15 6.30 27.54
C ALA A 173 27.15 5.76 26.09
N TRP A 174 26.38 4.71 25.83
CA TRP A 174 26.21 4.20 24.47
C TRP A 174 25.60 5.24 23.51
N GLN A 175 24.56 5.96 23.96
CA GLN A 175 23.93 6.98 23.12
C GLN A 175 24.90 8.09 22.77
N GLN A 176 25.68 8.54 23.74
CA GLN A 176 26.74 9.55 23.53
C GLN A 176 27.80 9.05 22.53
N ALA A 177 28.28 7.81 22.68
CA ALA A 177 29.24 7.21 21.76
C ALA A 177 28.66 7.07 20.35
N TYR A 178 27.38 6.64 20.23
CA TYR A 178 26.68 6.52 18.96
C TYR A 178 26.49 7.86 18.26
N ASP A 179 26.07 8.89 18.99
CA ASP A 179 25.83 10.23 18.45
C ASP A 179 27.16 10.93 18.06
N SER A 180 28.27 10.59 18.73
CA SER A 180 29.60 11.10 18.43
C SER A 180 30.30 10.40 17.26
N ALA A 181 29.88 9.18 16.91
CA ALA A 181 30.48 8.37 15.84
C ALA A 181 30.00 8.76 14.42
N SER A 182 29.62 10.02 14.20
CA SER A 182 29.15 10.48 12.90
C SER A 182 30.29 10.66 11.89
N ASP A 183 30.09 10.19 10.66
CA ASP A 183 31.06 10.19 9.55
C ASP A 183 31.49 11.59 9.03
N SER A 184 31.00 12.69 9.62
CA SER A 184 31.27 14.05 9.14
C SER A 184 31.56 15.00 10.31
N ASP A 185 32.77 15.56 10.32
CA ASP A 185 33.21 16.51 11.34
C ASP A 185 32.56 17.90 11.21
N THR A 186 31.86 18.19 10.13
CA THR A 186 31.29 19.50 9.86
C THR A 186 29.76 19.48 9.95
N PRO A 187 29.15 20.06 11.01
CA PRO A 187 27.69 20.15 11.10
C PRO A 187 27.12 20.99 9.96
N THR A 188 26.15 20.45 9.25
CA THR A 188 25.40 21.16 8.22
C THR A 188 23.95 21.31 8.63
N ARG A 189 23.23 22.27 8.03
CA ARG A 189 21.79 22.42 8.29
C ARG A 189 21.02 21.28 7.61
N CYS A 190 20.43 20.40 8.41
CA CYS A 190 19.61 19.30 7.92
C CYS A 190 18.39 19.82 7.14
N SER A 191 18.25 19.39 5.90
CA SER A 191 17.11 19.77 5.01
C SER A 191 15.76 19.25 5.50
N VAL A 192 15.73 18.28 6.41
CA VAL A 192 14.51 17.66 6.96
C VAL A 192 14.10 18.33 8.28
N THR A 193 15.03 18.48 9.22
CA THR A 193 14.74 18.97 10.58
C THR A 193 15.04 20.46 10.77
N GLY A 194 15.81 21.06 9.87
CA GLY A 194 16.29 22.45 10.00
C GLY A 194 17.39 22.65 11.05
N LYS A 195 17.75 21.63 11.82
CA LYS A 195 18.78 21.68 12.87
C LYS A 195 20.19 21.55 12.28
N LEU A 196 21.17 22.14 12.93
CA LEU A 196 22.58 21.89 12.64
C LEU A 196 22.95 20.52 13.21
N ALA A 197 23.39 19.61 12.34
CA ALA A 197 23.79 18.25 12.71
C ALA A 197 24.66 17.64 11.60
N PRO A 198 25.46 16.58 11.90
CA PRO A 198 26.20 15.86 10.90
C PRO A 198 25.30 15.25 9.83
N ALA A 199 25.65 15.41 8.56
CA ALA A 199 24.94 14.81 7.45
C ALA A 199 25.28 13.32 7.32
N ALA A 200 24.24 12.49 7.06
CA ALA A 200 24.44 11.08 6.75
C ALA A 200 25.10 10.94 5.37
N ARG A 201 26.27 10.32 5.31
CA ARG A 201 26.98 10.06 4.05
C ARG A 201 26.21 9.10 3.14
N LEU A 202 25.70 8.03 3.71
CA LEU A 202 24.87 7.02 3.02
C LEU A 202 23.54 6.85 3.77
N HIS A 203 22.47 6.67 3.01
CA HIS A 203 21.16 6.44 3.58
C HIS A 203 20.83 4.94 3.71
N GLY A 204 20.04 4.61 4.72
CA GLY A 204 19.61 3.24 4.99
C GLY A 204 18.70 2.68 3.89
N ASN A 205 18.71 1.35 3.74
CA ASN A 205 17.88 0.65 2.77
C ASN A 205 16.44 0.50 3.26
N ILE A 206 15.51 0.69 2.35
CA ILE A 206 14.08 0.45 2.52
C ILE A 206 13.77 -0.94 1.97
N GLN A 207 13.16 -1.80 2.79
CA GLN A 207 12.82 -3.19 2.48
C GLN A 207 11.31 -3.36 2.31
N GLY A 208 10.88 -4.36 1.53
CA GLY A 208 9.45 -4.72 1.41
C GLY A 208 8.70 -4.05 0.26
N VAL A 209 9.34 -3.17 -0.53
CA VAL A 209 8.75 -2.65 -1.76
C VAL A 209 8.76 -3.73 -2.84
N ARG A 210 7.59 -4.02 -3.42
CA ARG A 210 7.43 -5.07 -4.44
C ARG A 210 8.33 -4.81 -5.65
N GLY A 211 9.09 -5.82 -6.05
CA GLY A 211 10.00 -5.74 -7.21
C GLY A 211 11.34 -5.05 -6.93
N ALA A 212 11.57 -4.51 -5.73
CA ALA A 212 12.88 -4.04 -5.31
C ALA A 212 13.79 -5.21 -4.88
N GLN A 213 15.08 -4.96 -4.72
CA GLN A 213 16.04 -5.96 -4.24
C GLN A 213 15.67 -6.44 -2.82
N SER A 214 15.91 -7.72 -2.54
CA SER A 214 15.62 -8.32 -1.20
C SER A 214 16.42 -7.67 -0.07
N SER A 215 17.63 -7.18 -0.35
CA SER A 215 18.47 -6.39 0.57
C SER A 215 17.93 -4.99 0.84
N GLY A 216 16.90 -4.57 0.10
CA GLY A 216 16.33 -3.23 0.11
C GLY A 216 16.89 -2.32 -0.97
N ALA A 217 16.25 -1.18 -1.13
CA ALA A 217 16.62 -0.13 -2.08
C ALA A 217 16.64 1.24 -1.40
N SER A 218 17.48 2.16 -1.87
CA SER A 218 17.62 3.48 -1.25
C SER A 218 16.54 4.44 -1.72
N LEU A 219 15.95 5.20 -0.81
CA LEU A 219 15.05 6.31 -1.14
C LEU A 219 15.84 7.56 -1.56
N VAL A 220 16.97 7.82 -0.90
CA VAL A 220 17.91 8.90 -1.23
C VAL A 220 19.28 8.27 -1.45
N SER A 221 19.92 8.55 -2.60
CA SER A 221 21.22 7.97 -2.96
C SER A 221 21.90 8.76 -4.08
N PHE A 222 23.21 8.99 -3.92
CA PHE A 222 24.07 9.72 -4.86
C PHE A 222 25.30 8.85 -5.16
N ASN A 223 25.12 7.77 -5.91
CA ASN A 223 26.14 6.75 -6.16
C ASN A 223 26.79 6.85 -7.55
N ALA A 224 26.64 7.98 -8.23
CA ALA A 224 27.29 8.26 -9.52
C ALA A 224 27.62 9.75 -9.60
N ASP A 225 28.72 10.10 -10.27
CA ASP A 225 29.19 11.48 -10.44
C ASP A 225 28.13 12.41 -11.06
N ALA A 226 27.29 11.86 -11.96
CA ALA A 226 26.17 12.59 -12.56
C ALA A 226 25.11 13.08 -11.56
N PHE A 227 25.11 12.60 -10.32
CA PHE A 227 24.21 13.02 -9.24
C PHE A 227 24.87 14.00 -8.28
N CYS A 228 26.16 14.27 -8.45
CA CYS A 228 26.93 15.17 -7.60
C CYS A 228 27.02 16.55 -8.22
N SER A 229 27.00 17.61 -7.39
CA SER A 229 27.07 19.00 -7.83
C SER A 229 27.93 19.81 -6.86
N TYR A 230 28.55 20.87 -7.35
CA TYR A 230 29.35 21.82 -6.56
C TYR A 230 30.50 21.18 -5.74
N GLY A 231 31.03 20.05 -6.19
CA GLY A 231 32.10 19.33 -5.48
C GLY A 231 31.61 18.53 -4.25
N HIS A 232 30.30 18.45 -4.03
CA HIS A 232 29.74 17.61 -2.96
C HIS A 232 29.76 16.15 -3.34
N GLU A 233 30.03 15.28 -2.37
CA GLU A 233 30.01 13.84 -2.54
C GLU A 233 28.81 13.23 -1.79
N GLN A 234 28.23 12.17 -2.36
CA GLN A 234 27.20 11.34 -1.73
C GLN A 234 26.10 12.16 -1.02
N GLY A 235 25.86 11.91 0.29
CA GLY A 235 24.81 12.55 1.08
C GLY A 235 24.94 14.07 1.25
N GLU A 236 26.11 14.65 1.00
CA GLU A 236 26.30 16.11 1.03
C GLU A 236 25.48 16.85 -0.03
N ASN A 237 25.14 16.17 -1.13
CA ASN A 237 24.28 16.72 -2.20
C ASN A 237 22.84 16.96 -1.74
N ALA A 238 22.39 16.31 -0.67
CA ALA A 238 21.12 16.55 0.00
C ALA A 238 21.30 16.34 1.50
N PRO A 239 21.78 17.34 2.25
CA PRO A 239 22.20 17.18 3.64
C PRO A 239 21.00 16.82 4.52
N VAL A 240 20.92 15.55 4.87
CA VAL A 240 19.96 14.97 5.82
C VAL A 240 20.77 14.45 6.99
N SER A 241 20.45 14.90 8.20
CA SER A 241 21.18 14.46 9.39
C SER A 241 21.07 12.95 9.61
N THR A 242 22.08 12.36 10.25
CA THR A 242 22.10 10.93 10.61
C THR A 242 20.84 10.54 11.40
N TYR A 243 20.38 11.40 12.31
CA TYR A 243 19.11 11.21 13.02
C TYR A 243 17.92 11.13 12.07
N ALA A 244 17.74 12.13 11.20
CA ALA A 244 16.61 12.18 10.28
C ALA A 244 16.64 11.01 9.28
N MET A 245 17.82 10.60 8.82
CA MET A 245 18.04 9.44 7.97
C MET A 245 17.62 8.14 8.67
N THR A 246 18.04 7.93 9.89
CA THR A 246 17.65 6.77 10.69
C THR A 246 16.14 6.76 10.95
N ALA A 247 15.59 7.89 11.38
CA ALA A 247 14.17 8.05 11.70
C ALA A 247 13.26 7.72 10.52
N TYR A 248 13.46 8.36 9.35
CA TYR A 248 12.59 8.09 8.20
C TYR A 248 12.77 6.65 7.66
N THR A 249 13.99 6.11 7.71
CA THR A 249 14.27 4.74 7.26
C THR A 249 13.55 3.72 8.15
N GLN A 250 13.61 3.89 9.47
CA GLN A 250 12.94 3.00 10.41
C GLN A 250 11.41 3.13 10.31
N ALA A 251 10.87 4.36 10.24
CA ALA A 251 9.44 4.59 10.07
C ALA A 251 8.90 3.94 8.80
N LEU A 252 9.57 4.12 7.67
CA LEU A 252 9.13 3.54 6.40
C LEU A 252 9.26 2.01 6.39
N ASN A 253 10.32 1.46 6.97
CA ASN A 253 10.47 0.01 7.13
C ASN A 253 9.43 -0.58 8.11
N TYR A 254 9.02 0.17 9.13
CA TYR A 254 7.92 -0.21 10.03
C TYR A 254 6.60 -0.27 9.26
N LEU A 255 6.26 0.77 8.51
CA LEU A 255 5.05 0.83 7.68
C LEU A 255 5.01 -0.32 6.66
N LEU A 256 6.12 -0.59 5.97
CA LEU A 256 6.19 -1.65 4.95
C LEU A 256 6.03 -3.08 5.51
N ARG A 257 6.14 -3.25 6.84
CA ARG A 257 5.91 -4.52 7.55
C ARG A 257 4.54 -4.58 8.23
N SER A 258 3.83 -3.47 8.32
CA SER A 258 2.50 -3.38 8.94
C SER A 258 1.40 -3.75 7.95
N ASP A 259 0.16 -3.77 8.44
CA ASP A 259 -1.04 -3.99 7.63
C ASP A 259 -1.42 -2.76 6.78
N ASN A 260 -0.76 -1.62 7.02
CA ASN A 260 -0.98 -0.35 6.32
C ASN A 260 -0.27 -0.30 4.95
N VAL A 261 -0.20 -1.42 4.27
CA VAL A 261 0.40 -1.57 2.95
C VAL A 261 -0.60 -2.11 1.95
N ARG A 262 -0.63 -1.53 0.75
CA ARG A 262 -1.36 -2.06 -0.41
C ARG A 262 -0.45 -2.12 -1.62
N ARG A 263 -0.57 -3.20 -2.39
CA ARG A 263 0.16 -3.41 -3.63
C ARG A 263 -0.79 -3.28 -4.79
N ILE A 264 -0.62 -2.24 -5.61
CA ILE A 264 -1.54 -1.88 -6.69
C ILE A 264 -0.73 -1.65 -7.96
N GLY A 265 -0.82 -2.55 -8.93
CA GLY A 265 0.03 -2.51 -10.12
C GLY A 265 1.51 -2.60 -9.76
N ASP A 266 2.33 -1.66 -10.25
CA ASP A 266 3.77 -1.53 -9.93
C ASP A 266 4.04 -0.75 -8.63
N VAL A 267 3.00 -0.21 -7.98
CA VAL A 267 3.13 0.65 -6.81
C VAL A 267 2.90 -0.12 -5.52
N THR A 268 3.80 0.05 -4.57
CA THR A 268 3.59 -0.28 -3.15
C THR A 268 3.15 0.99 -2.44
N VAL A 269 1.91 1.01 -1.98
CA VAL A 269 1.31 2.13 -1.26
C VAL A 269 1.40 1.87 0.22
N VAL A 270 1.98 2.79 0.98
CA VAL A 270 1.92 2.83 2.44
C VAL A 270 1.10 4.03 2.88
N TYR A 271 0.37 3.88 4.00
CA TYR A 271 -0.46 4.96 4.53
C TYR A 271 -0.44 4.95 6.06
N TRP A 272 -0.59 6.13 6.64
CA TRP A 272 -0.56 6.31 8.10
C TRP A 272 -1.31 7.57 8.53
N VAL A 273 -1.60 7.65 9.81
CA VAL A 273 -2.16 8.84 10.48
C VAL A 273 -1.10 9.47 11.38
N GLU A 274 -1.19 10.76 11.63
CA GLU A 274 -0.19 11.50 12.40
C GLU A 274 -0.03 10.98 13.84
N ASN A 275 -1.11 10.50 14.46
CA ASN A 275 -1.11 9.96 15.82
C ASN A 275 -0.69 8.49 15.90
N ALA A 276 -0.31 7.88 14.78
CA ALA A 276 0.08 6.47 14.66
C ALA A 276 -0.95 5.47 15.21
N ASP A 277 -2.24 5.81 15.16
CA ASP A 277 -3.31 4.90 15.56
C ASP A 277 -3.56 3.85 14.46
N PRO A 278 -3.33 2.56 14.72
CA PRO A 278 -3.45 1.52 13.70
C PRO A 278 -4.91 1.30 13.25
N ALA A 279 -5.89 1.46 14.13
CA ALA A 279 -7.32 1.29 13.80
C ALA A 279 -7.78 2.39 12.84
N ILE A 280 -7.43 3.65 13.15
CA ILE A 280 -7.74 4.81 12.30
C ILE A 280 -7.04 4.67 10.93
N ALA A 281 -5.79 4.24 10.89
CA ALA A 281 -5.07 4.01 9.65
C ALA A 281 -5.71 2.89 8.80
N ALA A 282 -6.08 1.78 9.42
CA ALA A 282 -6.78 0.67 8.75
C ALA A 282 -8.12 1.09 8.17
N PHE A 283 -8.91 1.90 8.91
CA PHE A 283 -10.17 2.45 8.44
C PHE A 283 -9.99 3.38 7.23
N ALA A 284 -9.01 4.28 7.27
CA ALA A 284 -8.65 5.12 6.13
C ALA A 284 -8.25 4.30 4.90
N GLY A 285 -7.53 3.19 5.12
CA GLY A 285 -7.27 2.21 4.08
C GLY A 285 -8.54 1.58 3.53
N ALA A 286 -9.52 1.26 4.37
CA ALA A 286 -10.81 0.72 3.95
C ALA A 286 -11.64 1.72 3.14
N MET A 287 -11.60 3.02 3.45
CA MET A 287 -12.23 4.07 2.64
C MET A 287 -11.71 4.13 1.20
N LEU A 288 -10.43 3.81 0.99
CA LEU A 288 -9.77 3.87 -0.32
C LEU A 288 -9.78 2.55 -1.09
N PHE A 289 -9.65 1.44 -0.38
CA PHE A 289 -9.39 0.13 -0.98
C PHE A 289 -10.49 -0.90 -0.71
N GLY A 290 -11.51 -0.53 0.03
CA GLY A 290 -12.58 -1.42 0.49
C GLY A 290 -12.23 -2.17 1.78
N PRO A 291 -13.27 -2.75 2.41
CA PRO A 291 -13.09 -3.58 3.59
C PRO A 291 -12.27 -4.83 3.25
N GLN A 292 -11.44 -5.27 4.18
CA GLN A 292 -10.75 -6.56 4.07
C GLN A 292 -11.69 -7.69 4.53
N GLU A 293 -11.40 -8.93 4.13
CA GLU A 293 -12.19 -10.11 4.52
C GLU A 293 -12.34 -10.29 6.04
N GLN A 294 -11.42 -9.73 6.82
CA GLN A 294 -11.41 -9.80 8.28
C GLN A 294 -11.67 -8.43 8.94
N SER A 295 -12.17 -7.45 8.19
CA SER A 295 -12.48 -6.14 8.77
C SER A 295 -13.78 -6.17 9.56
N ASP A 296 -13.80 -5.47 10.70
CA ASP A 296 -15.00 -5.33 11.55
C ASP A 296 -16.02 -4.32 10.96
N TRP A 297 -15.71 -3.72 9.78
CA TRP A 297 -16.55 -2.69 9.16
C TRP A 297 -17.22 -3.20 7.88
N SER A 298 -18.52 -2.94 7.79
CA SER A 298 -19.29 -3.14 6.57
C SER A 298 -19.09 -1.99 5.57
N GLU A 299 -19.49 -2.17 4.30
CA GLU A 299 -19.55 -1.07 3.32
C GLU A 299 -20.39 0.10 3.82
N ASN A 300 -21.51 -0.16 4.48
CA ASN A 300 -22.40 0.86 5.03
C ASN A 300 -21.74 1.68 6.14
N ASP A 301 -20.93 1.05 6.99
CA ASP A 301 -20.18 1.75 8.03
C ASP A 301 -19.17 2.71 7.41
N ILE A 302 -18.46 2.27 6.38
CA ILE A 302 -17.49 3.09 5.65
C ILE A 302 -18.17 4.28 4.96
N LEU A 303 -19.24 4.03 4.22
CA LEU A 303 -20.00 5.09 3.53
C LEU A 303 -20.64 6.07 4.51
N GLY A 304 -21.21 5.58 5.62
CA GLY A 304 -21.78 6.41 6.67
C GLY A 304 -20.74 7.32 7.35
N ALA A 305 -19.53 6.81 7.60
CA ALA A 305 -18.44 7.61 8.13
C ALA A 305 -17.93 8.65 7.13
N ILE A 306 -17.82 8.30 5.85
CA ILE A 306 -17.49 9.25 4.78
C ILE A 306 -18.48 10.43 4.79
N GLN A 307 -19.79 10.19 4.87
CA GLN A 307 -20.81 11.25 4.89
C GLN A 307 -20.69 12.18 6.11
N LYS A 308 -20.41 11.62 7.29
CA LYS A 308 -20.15 12.42 8.50
C LYS A 308 -18.92 13.30 8.33
N LEU A 309 -17.81 12.75 7.86
CA LEU A 309 -16.55 13.48 7.63
C LEU A 309 -16.68 14.55 6.54
N VAL A 310 -17.43 14.28 5.46
CA VAL A 310 -17.73 15.28 4.41
C VAL A 310 -18.45 16.50 4.98
N SER A 311 -19.36 16.29 5.94
CA SER A 311 -20.07 17.38 6.62
C SER A 311 -19.26 18.01 7.77
N GLY A 312 -17.98 17.64 7.93
CA GLY A 312 -17.12 18.19 9.01
C GLY A 312 -17.48 17.66 10.40
N ARG A 313 -18.24 16.56 10.48
CA ARG A 313 -18.63 15.93 11.75
C ARG A 313 -17.72 14.75 12.04
N THR A 314 -17.47 14.52 13.31
CA THR A 314 -16.78 13.33 13.79
C THR A 314 -17.54 12.05 13.43
N ALA A 315 -16.82 11.03 13.04
CA ALA A 315 -17.39 9.71 12.82
C ALA A 315 -16.94 8.77 13.93
N ASP A 316 -17.89 8.37 14.75
CA ASP A 316 -17.68 7.34 15.79
C ASP A 316 -18.08 5.99 15.21
N LEU A 317 -17.16 5.04 15.26
CA LEU A 317 -17.35 3.67 14.79
C LEU A 317 -16.78 2.72 15.86
N GLN A 318 -17.65 1.97 16.53
CA GLN A 318 -17.26 1.12 17.65
C GLN A 318 -16.43 1.93 18.68
N ASP A 319 -15.19 1.51 18.95
CA ASP A 319 -14.27 2.19 19.90
C ASP A 319 -13.36 3.24 19.22
N MET A 320 -13.60 3.56 17.95
CA MET A 320 -12.76 4.45 17.16
C MET A 320 -13.43 5.81 16.97
N HIS A 321 -12.69 6.87 17.28
CA HIS A 321 -13.10 8.26 17.14
C HIS A 321 -12.32 8.95 16.01
N LEU A 322 -12.99 9.18 14.87
CA LEU A 322 -12.41 9.80 13.69
C LEU A 322 -12.65 11.30 13.71
N SER A 323 -11.64 12.06 14.08
CA SER A 323 -11.69 13.52 13.96
C SER A 323 -11.52 13.96 12.50
N PRO A 324 -12.36 14.89 12.01
CA PRO A 324 -12.27 15.42 10.65
C PRO A 324 -10.94 16.13 10.36
N ASP A 325 -10.26 16.66 11.38
CA ASP A 325 -9.02 17.42 11.26
C ASP A 325 -7.74 16.56 11.39
N THR A 326 -7.87 15.27 11.71
CA THR A 326 -6.72 14.36 11.79
C THR A 326 -6.02 14.27 10.44
N HIS A 327 -4.71 14.48 10.43
CA HIS A 327 -3.90 14.35 9.22
C HIS A 327 -3.66 12.90 8.84
N PHE A 328 -3.83 12.64 7.56
CA PHE A 328 -3.60 11.35 6.93
C PHE A 328 -2.58 11.47 5.80
N TYR A 329 -1.74 10.46 5.68
CA TYR A 329 -0.63 10.43 4.73
C TYR A 329 -0.69 9.19 3.87
N ILE A 330 -0.38 9.33 2.58
CA ILE A 330 -0.30 8.22 1.63
C ILE A 330 0.96 8.41 0.78
N LEU A 331 1.78 7.37 0.69
CA LEU A 331 3.02 7.36 -0.10
C LEU A 331 3.02 6.16 -1.04
N GLY A 332 3.13 6.42 -2.34
CA GLY A 332 3.28 5.41 -3.38
C GLY A 332 4.73 5.26 -3.81
N LEU A 333 5.28 4.07 -3.66
CA LEU A 333 6.66 3.71 -4.00
C LEU A 333 6.69 2.66 -5.11
N ALA A 334 7.64 2.79 -6.05
CA ALA A 334 7.89 1.79 -7.06
C ALA A 334 9.39 1.47 -7.14
N PRO A 335 9.77 0.24 -7.56
CA PRO A 335 11.16 -0.13 -7.71
C PRO A 335 11.81 0.62 -8.89
N ASN A 336 13.07 1.00 -8.72
CA ASN A 336 13.91 1.57 -9.76
C ASN A 336 15.35 1.07 -9.58
N ALA A 337 15.61 -0.16 -9.98
CA ALA A 337 16.86 -0.88 -9.74
C ALA A 337 17.23 -0.89 -8.25
N ALA A 338 18.40 -0.36 -7.87
CA ALA A 338 18.85 -0.26 -6.48
C ALA A 338 18.22 0.91 -5.69
N ARG A 339 17.30 1.66 -6.31
CA ARG A 339 16.63 2.82 -5.72
C ARG A 339 15.13 2.66 -5.72
N LEU A 340 14.44 3.57 -5.01
CA LEU A 340 13.00 3.70 -5.06
C LEU A 340 12.60 4.97 -5.80
N SER A 341 11.54 4.85 -6.59
CA SER A 341 10.87 5.98 -7.22
C SER A 341 9.63 6.33 -6.41
N VAL A 342 9.50 7.58 -6.00
CA VAL A 342 8.25 8.09 -5.43
C VAL A 342 7.29 8.34 -6.58
N ARG A 343 6.18 7.61 -6.63
CA ARG A 343 5.11 7.79 -7.63
C ARG A 343 4.21 8.95 -7.27
N PHE A 344 3.82 9.02 -6.00
CA PHE A 344 3.03 10.12 -5.43
C PHE A 344 3.21 10.17 -3.92
N PHE A 345 2.93 11.35 -3.37
CA PHE A 345 2.77 11.58 -1.95
C PHE A 345 1.58 12.51 -1.73
N TRP A 346 0.68 12.11 -0.86
CA TRP A 346 -0.49 12.88 -0.48
C TRP A 346 -0.55 13.04 1.03
N GLN A 347 -0.87 14.24 1.47
CA GLN A 347 -1.13 14.56 2.88
C GLN A 347 -2.22 15.61 2.96
N ASP A 348 -3.23 15.36 3.76
CA ASP A 348 -4.30 16.30 4.10
C ASP A 348 -5.13 15.73 5.25
N THR A 349 -6.20 16.42 5.63
CA THR A 349 -7.13 15.98 6.68
C THR A 349 -8.08 14.88 6.21
N PHE A 350 -8.69 14.16 7.15
CA PHE A 350 -9.74 13.19 6.84
C PHE A 350 -10.93 13.82 6.12
N THR A 351 -11.31 15.05 6.47
CA THR A 351 -12.36 15.80 5.76
C THR A 351 -12.05 15.89 4.26
N LYS A 352 -10.82 16.25 3.92
CA LYS A 352 -10.40 16.39 2.52
C LYS A 352 -10.38 15.04 1.81
N LEU A 353 -9.85 14.01 2.47
CA LEU A 353 -9.88 12.64 1.95
C LEU A 353 -11.32 12.19 1.67
N ALA A 354 -12.20 12.32 2.65
CA ALA A 354 -13.60 11.92 2.55
C ALA A 354 -14.32 12.66 1.40
N LYS A 355 -14.14 13.98 1.26
CA LYS A 355 -14.71 14.77 0.16
C LYS A 355 -14.26 14.27 -1.22
N ASN A 356 -12.97 13.98 -1.36
CA ASN A 356 -12.42 13.54 -2.64
C ASN A 356 -12.89 12.11 -2.99
N VAL A 357 -12.92 11.23 -2.00
CA VAL A 357 -13.40 9.84 -2.15
C VAL A 357 -14.90 9.81 -2.42
N ASN A 358 -15.71 10.58 -1.68
CA ASN A 358 -17.15 10.68 -1.91
C ASN A 358 -17.47 11.17 -3.33
N ALA A 359 -16.81 12.25 -3.76
CA ALA A 359 -16.98 12.77 -5.12
C ALA A 359 -16.58 11.75 -6.21
N HIS A 360 -15.65 10.84 -5.91
CA HIS A 360 -15.33 9.72 -6.79
C HIS A 360 -16.48 8.70 -6.85
N TYR A 361 -17.03 8.29 -5.70
CA TYR A 361 -18.15 7.33 -5.67
C TYR A 361 -19.42 7.87 -6.32
N GLU A 362 -19.77 9.13 -6.09
CA GLU A 362 -20.90 9.78 -6.79
C GLU A 362 -20.74 9.73 -8.31
N ARG A 363 -19.54 9.92 -8.83
CA ARG A 363 -19.29 9.81 -10.27
C ARG A 363 -19.42 8.39 -10.82
N LEU A 364 -19.10 7.38 -9.99
CA LEU A 364 -19.20 5.97 -10.36
C LEU A 364 -20.63 5.44 -10.33
N GLU A 365 -21.51 6.07 -9.56
CA GLU A 365 -22.87 5.60 -9.30
C GLU A 365 -23.63 5.40 -10.61
N ILE A 366 -24.04 4.17 -10.89
CA ILE A 366 -24.85 3.75 -12.03
C ILE A 366 -25.65 2.51 -11.63
N THR A 367 -26.84 2.32 -12.22
CA THR A 367 -27.69 1.17 -11.90
C THR A 367 -26.90 -0.13 -11.88
N ARG A 368 -26.86 -0.78 -10.72
CA ARG A 368 -26.14 -2.03 -10.48
C ARG A 368 -26.99 -3.23 -10.91
N PRO A 369 -26.38 -4.28 -11.51
CA PRO A 369 -27.07 -5.53 -11.75
C PRO A 369 -27.45 -6.24 -10.43
N ALA A 370 -28.62 -6.85 -10.36
CA ALA A 370 -29.12 -7.50 -9.15
C ALA A 370 -28.29 -8.71 -8.66
N TYR A 371 -27.43 -9.27 -9.51
CA TYR A 371 -26.56 -10.40 -9.17
C TYR A 371 -25.22 -9.98 -8.54
N GLU A 372 -24.88 -8.69 -8.55
CA GLU A 372 -23.66 -8.20 -7.93
C GLU A 372 -23.78 -8.22 -6.41
N LYS A 373 -22.71 -8.67 -5.76
CA LYS A 373 -22.67 -8.85 -4.31
C LYS A 373 -22.30 -7.57 -3.54
N PHE A 374 -21.51 -6.71 -4.18
CA PHE A 374 -21.02 -5.47 -3.57
C PHE A 374 -21.80 -4.28 -4.10
N ASP A 375 -22.02 -3.28 -3.27
CA ASP A 375 -22.71 -2.05 -3.66
C ASP A 375 -21.73 -1.01 -4.21
N THR A 376 -20.45 -1.15 -3.93
CA THR A 376 -19.40 -0.17 -4.24
C THR A 376 -18.31 -0.75 -5.14
N LEU A 377 -17.83 0.04 -6.10
CA LEU A 377 -16.69 -0.27 -6.95
C LEU A 377 -15.43 0.40 -6.40
N TRP A 378 -14.53 -0.40 -5.84
CA TRP A 378 -13.28 0.09 -5.29
C TRP A 378 -12.26 0.45 -6.37
N PRO A 379 -11.36 1.43 -6.13
CA PRO A 379 -10.46 1.96 -7.16
C PRO A 379 -9.60 0.90 -7.88
N TYR A 380 -9.12 -0.11 -7.17
CA TYR A 380 -8.31 -1.16 -7.78
C TYR A 380 -9.11 -2.07 -8.73
N THR A 381 -10.42 -2.27 -8.46
CA THR A 381 -11.32 -3.01 -9.35
C THR A 381 -11.53 -2.26 -10.66
N LEU A 382 -11.59 -0.92 -10.60
CA LEU A 382 -11.78 -0.08 -11.78
C LEU A 382 -10.59 -0.15 -12.75
N ALA A 383 -9.36 -0.18 -12.25
CA ALA A 383 -8.19 -0.32 -13.10
C ALA A 383 -8.21 -1.64 -13.89
N ARG A 384 -8.79 -2.71 -13.33
CA ARG A 384 -8.95 -4.00 -14.01
C ARG A 384 -9.94 -3.97 -15.18
N SER A 385 -10.86 -2.99 -15.25
CA SER A 385 -11.75 -2.83 -16.40
C SER A 385 -11.01 -2.59 -17.71
N ALA A 386 -9.75 -2.10 -17.64
CA ALA A 386 -8.90 -1.86 -18.80
C ALA A 386 -8.21 -3.13 -19.35
N VAL A 387 -8.28 -4.27 -18.65
CA VAL A 387 -7.68 -5.54 -19.07
C VAL A 387 -8.73 -6.62 -19.29
N ARG A 388 -8.31 -7.77 -19.85
CA ARG A 388 -9.19 -8.90 -20.10
C ARG A 388 -9.82 -9.39 -18.79
N PHE A 389 -11.12 -9.63 -18.82
CA PHE A 389 -11.83 -10.22 -17.69
C PHE A 389 -11.25 -11.59 -17.32
N SER A 390 -10.95 -11.77 -16.04
CA SER A 390 -10.56 -13.05 -15.46
C SER A 390 -11.25 -13.25 -14.12
N LYS A 391 -11.76 -14.45 -13.87
CA LYS A 391 -12.26 -14.85 -12.55
C LYS A 391 -11.11 -15.01 -11.53
N ASP A 392 -9.92 -15.26 -12.02
CA ASP A 392 -8.69 -15.30 -11.23
C ASP A 392 -8.10 -13.89 -11.10
N TRP A 393 -8.24 -13.34 -9.92
CA TRP A 393 -7.78 -11.98 -9.58
C TRP A 393 -6.27 -11.79 -9.76
N LYS A 394 -5.47 -12.83 -9.49
CA LYS A 394 -4.01 -12.77 -9.68
C LYS A 394 -3.64 -12.59 -11.13
N LYS A 395 -4.29 -13.33 -12.02
CA LYS A 395 -4.09 -13.21 -13.47
C LYS A 395 -4.51 -11.84 -14.00
N ALA A 396 -5.62 -11.30 -13.49
CA ALA A 396 -6.05 -9.95 -13.87
C ALA A 396 -5.04 -8.88 -13.41
N ASP A 397 -4.47 -9.01 -12.21
CA ASP A 397 -3.45 -8.10 -11.71
C ASP A 397 -2.12 -8.23 -12.46
N GLU A 398 -1.70 -9.44 -12.81
CA GLU A 398 -0.50 -9.68 -13.63
C GLU A 398 -0.66 -9.04 -15.02
N GLU A 399 -1.83 -9.22 -15.66
CA GLU A 399 -2.12 -8.60 -16.95
C GLU A 399 -2.17 -7.07 -16.85
N LEU A 400 -2.78 -6.53 -15.79
CA LEU A 400 -2.80 -5.09 -15.52
C LEU A 400 -1.39 -4.53 -15.34
N GLN A 401 -0.55 -5.20 -14.55
CA GLN A 401 0.83 -4.79 -14.33
C GLN A 401 1.66 -4.84 -15.60
N LYS A 402 1.42 -5.83 -16.47
CA LYS A 402 2.12 -5.98 -17.75
C LYS A 402 1.70 -4.93 -18.76
N SER A 403 0.38 -4.71 -18.93
CA SER A 403 -0.17 -3.86 -19.98
C SER A 403 -0.23 -2.38 -19.58
N PHE A 404 -0.52 -2.09 -18.32
CA PHE A 404 -0.73 -0.74 -17.80
C PHE A 404 -0.10 -0.57 -16.40
N PRO A 405 1.21 -0.69 -16.23
CA PRO A 405 1.87 -0.74 -14.92
C PRO A 405 1.58 0.50 -14.05
N ARG A 406 1.40 1.68 -14.65
CA ARG A 406 1.18 2.96 -13.94
C ARG A 406 -0.28 3.28 -13.67
N LEU A 407 -1.22 2.62 -14.36
CA LEU A 407 -2.64 3.01 -14.36
C LEU A 407 -3.26 3.08 -12.96
N SER A 408 -2.96 2.09 -12.11
CA SER A 408 -3.53 2.04 -10.75
C SER A 408 -3.03 3.17 -9.86
N GLY A 409 -1.74 3.52 -9.97
CA GLY A 409 -1.16 4.66 -9.24
C GLY A 409 -1.70 6.00 -9.73
N ASP A 410 -1.82 6.17 -11.05
CA ASP A 410 -2.36 7.38 -11.67
C ASP A 410 -3.85 7.57 -11.32
N LEU A 411 -4.63 6.48 -11.31
CA LEU A 411 -6.03 6.50 -10.88
C LEU A 411 -6.16 6.90 -9.41
N LEU A 412 -5.38 6.28 -8.52
CA LEU A 412 -5.39 6.62 -7.10
C LEU A 412 -5.00 8.09 -6.87
N THR A 413 -3.98 8.58 -7.56
CA THR A 413 -3.56 9.99 -7.52
C THR A 413 -4.70 10.92 -7.96
N SER A 414 -5.45 10.54 -9.01
CA SER A 414 -6.60 11.31 -9.50
C SER A 414 -7.73 11.37 -8.47
N ILE A 415 -7.98 10.27 -7.77
CA ILE A 415 -9.00 10.20 -6.71
C ILE A 415 -8.58 11.07 -5.51
N LEU A 416 -7.37 10.88 -5.00
CA LEU A 416 -6.84 11.59 -3.83
C LEU A 416 -6.82 13.12 -4.02
N ASN A 417 -6.51 13.58 -5.22
CA ASN A 417 -6.44 15.01 -5.54
C ASN A 417 -7.72 15.54 -6.19
N ASN A 418 -8.71 14.69 -6.42
CA ASN A 418 -9.93 15.03 -7.17
C ASN A 418 -9.62 15.69 -8.52
N THR A 419 -8.64 15.17 -9.26
CA THR A 419 -8.23 15.63 -10.60
C THR A 419 -8.85 14.79 -11.71
N ARG A 420 -8.55 15.10 -12.97
CA ARG A 420 -9.00 14.33 -14.15
C ARG A 420 -8.50 12.89 -14.09
N TYR A 421 -9.33 11.97 -14.53
CA TYR A 421 -8.95 10.56 -14.66
C TYR A 421 -7.97 10.34 -15.82
N PRO A 422 -7.03 9.37 -15.70
CA PRO A 422 -6.08 9.07 -16.77
C PRO A 422 -6.78 8.56 -18.03
N ALA A 423 -6.43 9.11 -19.19
CA ALA A 423 -6.99 8.70 -20.48
C ALA A 423 -6.77 7.20 -20.78
N THR A 424 -5.70 6.63 -20.23
CA THR A 424 -5.39 5.19 -20.33
C THR A 424 -6.51 4.33 -19.74
N LEU A 425 -7.19 4.78 -18.68
CA LEU A 425 -8.32 4.07 -18.08
C LEU A 425 -9.47 3.95 -19.07
N LEU A 426 -9.90 5.06 -19.68
CA LEU A 426 -10.98 5.07 -20.68
C LEU A 426 -10.61 4.25 -21.90
N ASN A 427 -9.43 4.51 -22.49
CA ASN A 427 -8.99 3.84 -23.71
C ASN A 427 -8.89 2.33 -23.52
N GLY A 428 -8.30 1.87 -22.42
CA GLY A 428 -8.23 0.44 -22.10
C GLY A 428 -9.63 -0.17 -21.92
N THR A 429 -10.52 0.51 -21.20
CA THR A 429 -11.91 0.06 -20.98
C THR A 429 -12.68 -0.06 -22.29
N VAL A 430 -12.61 0.94 -23.17
CA VAL A 430 -13.31 0.92 -24.48
C VAL A 430 -12.73 -0.17 -25.39
N GLN A 431 -11.40 -0.35 -25.40
CA GLN A 431 -10.78 -1.45 -26.16
C GLN A 431 -11.26 -2.82 -25.67
N ARG A 432 -11.41 -3.01 -24.37
CA ARG A 432 -11.94 -4.27 -23.82
C ARG A 432 -13.41 -4.48 -24.17
N ILE A 433 -14.24 -3.43 -24.10
CA ILE A 433 -15.63 -3.51 -24.54
C ILE A 433 -15.70 -3.95 -26.00
N ARG A 434 -14.87 -3.38 -26.88
CA ARG A 434 -14.81 -3.74 -28.29
C ARG A 434 -14.36 -5.18 -28.52
N ALA A 435 -13.34 -5.65 -27.77
CA ALA A 435 -12.81 -6.99 -27.92
C ALA A 435 -13.76 -8.09 -27.37
N GLU A 436 -14.51 -7.77 -26.31
CA GLU A 436 -15.36 -8.72 -25.59
C GLU A 436 -16.85 -8.53 -25.88
N HIS A 437 -17.21 -7.47 -26.60
CA HIS A 437 -18.60 -7.04 -26.88
C HIS A 437 -19.44 -6.97 -25.60
N ASN A 438 -18.84 -6.61 -24.47
CA ASN A 438 -19.48 -6.65 -23.16
C ASN A 438 -19.26 -5.37 -22.37
N VAL A 439 -20.37 -4.63 -22.12
CA VAL A 439 -20.38 -3.48 -21.23
C VAL A 439 -20.82 -3.98 -19.86
N THR A 440 -19.82 -4.23 -18.98
CA THR A 440 -20.08 -4.62 -17.59
C THR A 440 -20.42 -3.40 -16.73
N TRP A 441 -20.85 -3.64 -15.49
CA TRP A 441 -21.12 -2.58 -14.52
C TRP A 441 -19.89 -1.69 -14.29
N GLU A 442 -18.73 -2.29 -14.03
CA GLU A 442 -17.48 -1.58 -13.81
C GLU A 442 -17.09 -0.72 -15.02
N ARG A 443 -17.24 -1.26 -16.23
CA ARG A 443 -16.90 -0.54 -17.47
C ARG A 443 -17.84 0.64 -17.72
N ALA A 444 -19.13 0.45 -17.47
CA ALA A 444 -20.11 1.53 -17.56
C ALA A 444 -19.85 2.63 -16.53
N SER A 445 -19.54 2.23 -15.27
CA SER A 445 -19.18 3.16 -14.20
C SER A 445 -17.91 3.95 -14.54
N VAL A 446 -16.87 3.31 -15.11
CA VAL A 446 -15.65 3.99 -15.57
C VAL A 446 -15.97 5.03 -16.63
N ILE A 447 -16.78 4.70 -17.66
CA ILE A 447 -17.14 5.64 -18.73
C ILE A 447 -17.90 6.84 -18.15
N LYS A 448 -18.90 6.59 -17.30
CA LYS A 448 -19.67 7.65 -16.63
C LYS A 448 -18.78 8.54 -15.78
N ALA A 449 -17.95 7.94 -14.89
CA ALA A 449 -17.07 8.70 -14.01
C ALA A 449 -16.04 9.52 -14.80
N TYR A 450 -15.46 8.93 -15.86
CA TYR A 450 -14.50 9.60 -16.71
C TYR A 450 -15.09 10.87 -17.33
N TYR A 451 -16.20 10.79 -18.03
CA TYR A 451 -16.81 11.95 -18.67
C TYR A 451 -17.47 12.91 -17.68
N SER A 452 -17.93 12.44 -16.51
CA SER A 452 -18.40 13.32 -15.44
C SER A 452 -17.29 14.22 -14.89
N LYS A 453 -16.02 13.75 -14.89
CA LYS A 453 -14.88 14.52 -14.36
C LYS A 453 -14.06 15.23 -15.43
N ASN A 454 -13.88 14.59 -16.60
CA ASN A 454 -13.04 15.11 -17.66
C ASN A 454 -13.81 16.05 -18.61
N GLU A 455 -15.13 16.01 -18.56
CA GLU A 455 -16.08 16.78 -19.35
C GLU A 455 -15.77 16.76 -20.86
N ASP A 456 -16.72 16.28 -21.64
CA ASP A 456 -16.63 16.26 -23.09
C ASP A 456 -18.00 16.62 -23.68
N PRO A 457 -18.10 17.63 -24.55
CA PRO A 457 -19.38 18.04 -25.15
C PRO A 457 -20.09 16.92 -25.93
N LEU A 458 -19.32 15.95 -26.45
CA LEU A 458 -19.85 14.81 -27.19
C LEU A 458 -20.41 13.70 -26.28
N CYS A 459 -20.16 13.80 -24.97
CA CYS A 459 -20.75 12.92 -23.93
C CYS A 459 -21.34 13.79 -22.81
N PRO A 460 -22.45 14.50 -23.06
CA PRO A 460 -22.99 15.53 -22.17
C PRO A 460 -23.56 14.96 -20.87
N LYS A 461 -23.77 15.85 -19.88
CA LYS A 461 -24.28 15.48 -18.54
C LYS A 461 -25.61 14.72 -18.57
N GLU A 462 -26.47 14.98 -19.57
CA GLU A 462 -27.79 14.32 -19.71
C GLU A 462 -27.69 12.79 -19.90
N VAL A 463 -26.53 12.27 -20.38
CA VAL A 463 -26.29 10.82 -20.55
C VAL A 463 -25.51 10.20 -19.39
N LEU A 464 -25.01 11.03 -18.49
CA LEU A 464 -24.20 10.61 -17.33
C LEU A 464 -25.05 10.38 -16.06
N THR A 465 -26.28 9.94 -16.24
CA THR A 465 -27.26 9.68 -15.18
C THR A 465 -27.01 8.31 -14.52
N VAL A 466 -27.56 8.11 -13.32
CA VAL A 466 -27.50 6.83 -12.59
C VAL A 466 -28.32 5.75 -13.31
N SER A 467 -29.51 6.10 -13.77
CA SER A 467 -30.41 5.21 -14.50
C SER A 467 -30.67 5.73 -15.91
N VAL A 468 -31.38 4.96 -16.71
CA VAL A 468 -31.74 5.34 -18.09
C VAL A 468 -32.45 6.69 -18.11
N ASN A 469 -31.93 7.65 -18.89
CA ASN A 469 -32.58 8.90 -19.16
C ASN A 469 -33.48 8.73 -20.41
N LYS A 470 -34.81 8.63 -20.18
CA LYS A 470 -35.78 8.47 -21.25
C LYS A 470 -35.99 9.76 -22.04
N GLU A 471 -35.71 10.91 -21.44
CA GLU A 471 -35.91 12.22 -22.05
C GLU A 471 -34.69 12.72 -22.85
N SER A 472 -33.57 12.01 -22.77
CA SER A 472 -32.35 12.38 -23.49
C SER A 472 -32.62 12.49 -25.01
N THR A 473 -32.11 13.56 -25.59
CA THR A 473 -32.10 13.83 -27.04
C THR A 473 -30.76 13.46 -27.70
N ASN A 474 -29.77 13.02 -26.91
CA ASN A 474 -28.46 12.65 -27.42
C ASN A 474 -28.54 11.43 -28.34
N ILE A 475 -28.22 11.62 -29.61
CA ILE A 475 -28.35 10.60 -30.67
C ILE A 475 -27.49 9.37 -30.37
N PRO A 476 -26.18 9.47 -30.07
CA PRO A 476 -25.35 8.32 -29.73
C PRO A 476 -25.88 7.50 -28.54
N TYR A 477 -26.37 8.15 -27.50
CA TYR A 477 -27.00 7.50 -26.35
C TYR A 477 -28.25 6.73 -26.72
N ASN A 478 -29.14 7.35 -27.49
CA ASN A 478 -30.39 6.72 -27.95
C ASN A 478 -30.14 5.58 -28.95
N LEU A 479 -29.08 5.66 -29.77
CA LEU A 479 -28.61 4.54 -30.60
C LEU A 479 -28.17 3.34 -29.72
N GLY A 480 -27.46 3.58 -28.64
CA GLY A 480 -27.10 2.53 -27.68
C GLY A 480 -28.33 1.88 -27.05
N ARG A 481 -29.31 2.68 -26.65
CA ARG A 481 -30.62 2.20 -26.13
C ARG A 481 -31.37 1.38 -27.18
N LEU A 482 -31.48 1.88 -28.42
CA LEU A 482 -32.12 1.15 -29.52
C LEU A 482 -31.41 -0.19 -29.76
N PHE A 483 -30.09 -0.23 -29.79
CA PHE A 483 -29.36 -1.48 -29.96
C PHE A 483 -29.70 -2.51 -28.86
N ALA A 484 -29.87 -2.09 -27.60
CA ALA A 484 -30.31 -2.97 -26.51
C ALA A 484 -31.73 -3.50 -26.71
N VAL A 485 -32.64 -2.68 -27.23
CA VAL A 485 -34.04 -3.11 -27.56
C VAL A 485 -34.03 -4.12 -28.70
N LEU A 486 -33.24 -3.88 -29.75
CA LEU A 486 -33.12 -4.79 -30.91
C LEU A 486 -32.51 -6.14 -30.50
N GLU A 487 -31.48 -6.15 -29.61
CA GLU A 487 -30.92 -7.38 -29.04
C GLU A 487 -31.97 -8.14 -28.22
N ARG A 488 -32.76 -7.45 -27.39
CA ARG A 488 -33.83 -8.06 -26.60
C ARG A 488 -34.89 -8.66 -27.47
N THR A 489 -35.29 -7.98 -28.56
CA THR A 489 -36.26 -8.47 -29.54
C THR A 489 -35.79 -9.78 -30.19
N GLN A 490 -34.51 -9.84 -30.56
CA GLN A 490 -33.92 -11.08 -31.10
C GLN A 490 -33.92 -12.22 -30.07
N LYS A 491 -33.54 -11.96 -28.82
CA LYS A 491 -33.54 -12.96 -27.74
C LYS A 491 -34.96 -13.46 -27.41
N ALA A 492 -35.94 -12.56 -27.38
CA ALA A 492 -37.34 -12.93 -27.14
C ALA A 492 -37.87 -13.84 -28.24
N ALA A 493 -37.57 -13.53 -29.51
CA ALA A 493 -37.97 -14.34 -30.66
C ALA A 493 -37.24 -15.69 -30.79
N ASN A 494 -36.03 -15.80 -30.19
CA ASN A 494 -35.20 -16.98 -30.28
C ASN A 494 -34.52 -17.24 -28.89
N PRO A 495 -35.25 -17.80 -27.90
CA PRO A 495 -34.79 -17.93 -26.53
C PRO A 495 -33.48 -18.75 -26.38
N ASN A 496 -33.23 -19.70 -27.27
CA ASN A 496 -32.07 -20.60 -27.24
C ASN A 496 -30.88 -20.12 -28.09
N ILE A 497 -30.91 -18.85 -28.52
CA ILE A 497 -29.81 -18.34 -29.36
C ILE A 497 -28.55 -18.11 -28.55
N ASN A 498 -27.44 -18.67 -29.01
CA ASN A 498 -26.12 -18.53 -28.35
C ASN A 498 -25.38 -17.27 -28.80
N THR A 499 -25.64 -16.78 -30.03
CA THR A 499 -24.95 -15.62 -30.62
C THR A 499 -25.98 -14.58 -31.04
N THR A 500 -25.87 -13.39 -30.47
CA THR A 500 -26.82 -12.29 -30.74
C THR A 500 -26.26 -11.25 -31.72
N ILE A 501 -27.06 -10.25 -32.07
CA ILE A 501 -26.59 -9.08 -32.84
C ILE A 501 -25.42 -8.39 -32.13
N LYS A 502 -25.33 -8.49 -30.81
CA LYS A 502 -24.21 -7.95 -30.01
C LYS A 502 -22.87 -8.54 -30.48
N ASP A 503 -22.78 -9.84 -30.65
CA ASP A 503 -21.53 -10.53 -30.97
C ASP A 503 -21.03 -10.18 -32.39
N ARG A 504 -21.91 -9.82 -33.29
CA ARG A 504 -21.60 -9.54 -34.71
C ARG A 504 -21.50 -8.05 -35.04
N PHE A 505 -22.34 -7.23 -34.44
CA PHE A 505 -22.57 -5.86 -34.89
C PHE A 505 -22.23 -4.78 -33.84
N PHE A 506 -21.91 -5.13 -32.59
CA PHE A 506 -21.71 -4.15 -31.53
C PHE A 506 -20.68 -3.08 -31.90
N ASN A 507 -19.53 -3.50 -32.43
CA ASN A 507 -18.45 -2.58 -32.81
C ASN A 507 -18.86 -1.64 -33.93
N SER A 508 -19.50 -2.17 -34.98
CA SER A 508 -19.97 -1.36 -36.12
C SER A 508 -21.13 -0.46 -35.72
N ALA A 509 -22.08 -0.95 -34.90
CA ALA A 509 -23.18 -0.15 -34.38
C ALA A 509 -22.70 1.03 -33.52
N SER A 510 -21.64 0.85 -32.73
CA SER A 510 -21.07 1.90 -31.88
C SER A 510 -20.10 2.84 -32.62
N ALA A 511 -19.59 2.46 -33.80
CA ALA A 511 -18.60 3.26 -34.51
C ALA A 511 -19.15 3.87 -35.81
N THR A 512 -19.96 3.13 -36.59
CA THR A 512 -20.49 3.49 -37.90
C THR A 512 -21.98 3.15 -38.01
N PRO A 513 -22.84 3.84 -37.26
CA PRO A 513 -24.28 3.49 -37.13
C PRO A 513 -25.02 3.41 -38.47
N SER A 514 -24.74 4.33 -39.40
CA SER A 514 -25.42 4.39 -40.72
C SER A 514 -25.27 3.12 -41.54
N LEU A 515 -24.20 2.37 -41.37
CA LEU A 515 -23.97 1.12 -42.10
C LEU A 515 -24.75 -0.08 -41.53
N VAL A 516 -25.16 -0.01 -40.28
CA VAL A 516 -25.61 -1.19 -39.54
C VAL A 516 -27.06 -1.09 -39.10
N PHE A 517 -27.52 0.05 -38.61
CA PHE A 517 -28.87 0.18 -38.04
C PHE A 517 -29.99 -0.11 -39.03
N PRO A 518 -29.96 0.28 -40.33
CA PRO A 518 -30.98 -0.10 -41.28
C PRO A 518 -31.16 -1.63 -41.36
N THR A 519 -30.07 -2.37 -41.41
CA THR A 519 -30.11 -3.84 -41.43
C THR A 519 -30.65 -4.42 -40.12
N LEU A 520 -30.25 -3.86 -38.96
CA LEU A 520 -30.72 -4.34 -37.65
C LEU A 520 -32.21 -4.10 -37.43
N ILE A 521 -32.75 -2.96 -37.89
CA ILE A 521 -34.18 -2.65 -37.80
C ILE A 521 -34.99 -3.61 -38.69
N ASN A 522 -34.52 -3.87 -39.91
CA ASN A 522 -35.18 -4.86 -40.80
C ASN A 522 -35.18 -6.27 -40.20
N LEU A 523 -34.08 -6.66 -39.54
CA LEU A 523 -34.00 -7.96 -38.83
C LEU A 523 -34.98 -7.99 -37.64
N ALA A 524 -35.13 -6.88 -36.93
CA ALA A 524 -36.03 -6.78 -35.78
C ALA A 524 -37.49 -6.99 -36.19
N GLN A 525 -37.94 -6.48 -37.35
CA GLN A 525 -39.29 -6.71 -37.87
C GLN A 525 -39.59 -8.20 -38.07
N LYS A 526 -38.59 -8.96 -38.57
CA LYS A 526 -38.70 -10.43 -38.71
C LYS A 526 -38.79 -11.16 -37.37
N HIS A 527 -38.13 -10.61 -36.34
CA HIS A 527 -38.16 -11.15 -34.98
C HIS A 527 -39.51 -10.82 -34.29
N LEU A 528 -40.00 -9.59 -34.43
CA LEU A 528 -41.29 -9.15 -33.90
C LEU A 528 -42.44 -10.04 -34.39
N ALA A 529 -42.42 -10.44 -35.66
CA ALA A 529 -43.44 -11.32 -36.25
C ALA A 529 -43.52 -12.71 -35.58
N LYS A 530 -42.50 -13.13 -34.82
CA LYS A 530 -42.46 -14.43 -34.10
C LYS A 530 -42.95 -14.33 -32.67
N LEU A 531 -43.17 -13.13 -32.14
CA LEU A 531 -43.55 -12.89 -30.76
C LEU A 531 -45.06 -12.98 -30.54
N ASN A 532 -45.46 -13.25 -29.29
CA ASN A 532 -46.85 -13.05 -28.91
C ASN A 532 -47.23 -11.56 -28.98
N GLU A 533 -48.55 -11.29 -29.09
CA GLU A 533 -49.07 -9.94 -29.35
C GLU A 533 -48.61 -8.90 -28.31
N GLY A 534 -48.65 -9.22 -27.00
CA GLY A 534 -48.27 -8.30 -25.95
C GLY A 534 -46.76 -7.94 -26.00
N GLN A 535 -45.90 -8.93 -26.21
CA GLN A 535 -44.47 -8.69 -26.37
C GLN A 535 -44.13 -7.92 -27.63
N ARG A 536 -44.82 -8.24 -28.74
CA ARG A 536 -44.66 -7.56 -30.02
C ARG A 536 -44.98 -6.08 -29.89
N ILE A 537 -46.17 -5.74 -29.36
CA ILE A 537 -46.62 -4.35 -29.19
C ILE A 537 -45.66 -3.57 -28.31
N ALA A 538 -45.24 -4.13 -27.17
CA ALA A 538 -44.35 -3.45 -26.23
C ALA A 538 -42.95 -3.16 -26.83
N LEU A 539 -42.36 -4.12 -27.56
CA LEU A 539 -41.06 -3.95 -28.18
C LEU A 539 -41.10 -3.05 -29.42
N ASP A 540 -42.14 -3.19 -30.25
CA ASP A 540 -42.36 -2.35 -31.44
C ASP A 540 -42.54 -0.88 -31.04
N LYS A 541 -43.37 -0.61 -30.01
CA LYS A 541 -43.52 0.72 -29.42
C LYS A 541 -42.17 1.29 -28.96
N SER A 542 -41.35 0.49 -28.24
CA SER A 542 -40.04 0.94 -27.78
C SER A 542 -39.05 1.23 -28.91
N ILE A 543 -39.11 0.46 -30.01
CA ILE A 543 -38.33 0.71 -31.23
C ILE A 543 -38.77 2.02 -31.88
N GLY A 544 -40.10 2.24 -32.03
CA GLY A 544 -40.67 3.47 -32.58
C GLY A 544 -40.25 4.71 -31.78
N GLU A 545 -40.52 4.71 -30.46
CA GLU A 545 -40.16 5.82 -29.56
C GLU A 545 -38.68 6.21 -29.62
N LEU A 546 -37.80 5.23 -29.74
CA LEU A 546 -36.35 5.49 -29.86
C LEU A 546 -35.97 5.95 -31.26
N SER A 547 -36.62 5.42 -32.30
CA SER A 547 -36.37 5.83 -33.67
C SER A 547 -36.76 7.30 -33.91
N ASP A 548 -37.86 7.74 -33.33
CA ASP A 548 -38.32 9.14 -33.41
C ASP A 548 -37.30 10.13 -32.82
N LYS A 549 -36.48 9.69 -31.85
CA LYS A 549 -35.42 10.49 -31.24
C LYS A 549 -34.11 10.55 -32.04
N LEU A 550 -33.97 9.77 -33.10
CA LEU A 550 -32.73 9.68 -33.87
C LEU A 550 -32.65 10.60 -35.07
N GLY A 551 -33.77 11.28 -35.41
CA GLY A 551 -33.88 12.13 -36.61
C GLY A 551 -33.93 11.32 -37.91
N GLU A 552 -33.79 12.02 -39.04
CA GLU A 552 -34.01 11.43 -40.37
C GLU A 552 -32.87 10.52 -40.86
N THR A 553 -31.67 10.69 -40.33
CA THR A 553 -30.45 9.96 -40.77
C THR A 553 -29.59 9.50 -39.62
N PHE A 554 -29.01 8.32 -39.78
CA PHE A 554 -28.02 7.81 -38.81
C PHE A 554 -26.64 8.47 -39.01
N PRO A 555 -25.89 8.79 -37.93
CA PRO A 555 -24.52 9.28 -38.01
C PRO A 555 -23.63 8.33 -38.81
N LYS A 556 -22.79 8.88 -39.69
CA LYS A 556 -21.83 8.07 -40.46
C LYS A 556 -20.78 7.45 -39.57
N GLN A 557 -20.29 8.22 -38.57
CA GLN A 557 -19.24 7.81 -37.63
C GLN A 557 -19.51 8.43 -36.26
N LEU A 558 -19.19 7.71 -35.19
CA LEU A 558 -19.17 8.21 -33.82
C LEU A 558 -17.73 8.36 -33.31
N MET A 559 -17.44 9.51 -32.73
CA MET A 559 -16.17 9.78 -32.06
C MET A 559 -16.10 9.01 -30.73
N LEU A 560 -14.91 8.94 -30.11
CA LEU A 560 -14.72 8.13 -28.90
C LEU A 560 -15.69 8.49 -27.76
N ALA A 561 -15.94 9.78 -27.54
CA ALA A 561 -16.87 10.23 -26.51
C ALA A 561 -18.32 9.87 -26.83
N GLU A 562 -18.72 9.97 -28.11
CA GLU A 562 -20.03 9.53 -28.57
C GLU A 562 -20.22 8.01 -28.46
N GLN A 563 -19.13 7.24 -28.67
CA GLN A 563 -19.15 5.79 -28.42
C GLN A 563 -19.33 5.50 -26.93
N GLY A 564 -18.74 6.32 -26.05
CA GLY A 564 -18.99 6.25 -24.59
C GLY A 564 -20.48 6.47 -24.26
N ALA A 565 -21.10 7.50 -24.84
CA ALA A 565 -22.53 7.74 -24.69
C ALA A 565 -23.40 6.56 -25.22
N PHE A 566 -23.03 5.99 -26.38
CA PHE A 566 -23.68 4.77 -26.92
C PHE A 566 -23.56 3.60 -25.90
N GLN A 567 -22.39 3.37 -25.36
CA GLN A 567 -22.15 2.25 -24.43
C GLN A 567 -22.93 2.44 -23.11
N LEU A 568 -23.06 3.67 -22.63
CA LEU A 568 -23.89 4.00 -21.46
C LEU A 568 -25.38 3.76 -21.77
N GLY A 569 -25.88 4.25 -22.90
CA GLY A 569 -27.26 4.02 -23.33
C GLY A 569 -27.59 2.55 -23.45
N TYR A 570 -26.72 1.76 -24.06
CA TYR A 570 -26.85 0.30 -24.15
C TYR A 570 -26.90 -0.37 -22.77
N TYR A 571 -25.98 -0.02 -21.88
CA TYR A 571 -25.92 -0.59 -20.54
C TYR A 571 -27.16 -0.27 -19.72
N GLN A 572 -27.53 1.01 -19.63
CA GLN A 572 -28.65 1.47 -18.80
C GLN A 572 -29.99 0.93 -19.32
N GLN A 573 -30.20 0.88 -20.64
CA GLN A 573 -31.41 0.29 -21.22
C GLN A 573 -31.52 -1.21 -20.92
N ARG A 574 -30.41 -1.93 -20.87
CA ARG A 574 -30.42 -3.34 -20.45
C ARG A 574 -30.81 -3.50 -18.99
N GLN A 575 -30.27 -2.65 -18.08
CA GLN A 575 -30.59 -2.71 -16.65
C GLN A 575 -32.07 -2.38 -16.39
N GLU A 576 -32.67 -1.50 -17.16
CA GLU A 576 -34.10 -1.15 -17.03
C GLU A 576 -35.02 -2.38 -17.15
N TYR A 577 -34.63 -3.40 -17.92
CA TYR A 577 -35.42 -4.63 -18.08
C TYR A 577 -35.41 -5.53 -16.83
N PHE A 578 -34.46 -5.34 -15.91
CA PHE A 578 -34.32 -6.14 -14.71
C PHE A 578 -34.82 -5.44 -13.45
N LYS A 579 -35.29 -4.18 -13.56
CA LYS A 579 -35.98 -3.50 -12.46
C LYS A 579 -37.25 -4.25 -12.08
N LYS A 580 -37.42 -4.55 -10.79
CA LYS A 580 -38.66 -5.11 -10.26
C LYS A 580 -39.77 -4.05 -10.38
N LYS A 581 -41.00 -4.44 -10.74
CA LYS A 581 -42.15 -3.54 -10.86
C LYS A 581 -42.56 -2.83 -9.56
N THR A 582 -42.04 -3.26 -8.41
CA THR A 582 -42.29 -2.67 -7.07
C THR A 582 -41.64 -1.31 -6.86
N ASP A 583 -40.52 -1.00 -7.55
CA ASP A 583 -39.82 0.28 -7.35
C ASP A 583 -40.51 1.48 -8.07
N THR A 584 -41.59 1.24 -8.80
CA THR A 584 -42.29 2.29 -9.56
C THR A 584 -43.40 2.97 -8.74
N THR A 585 -43.73 2.45 -7.55
CA THR A 585 -44.84 2.98 -6.73
C THR A 585 -44.34 3.99 -5.70
N GLU A 586 -43.12 3.84 -5.18
CA GLU A 586 -42.56 4.75 -4.18
C GLU A 586 -42.15 6.12 -4.73
N GLN A 587 -41.80 6.23 -6.02
CA GLN A 587 -41.49 7.53 -6.64
C GLN A 587 -42.71 8.39 -7.00
N LYS A 588 -43.94 7.90 -6.81
CA LYS A 588 -45.16 8.68 -7.02
C LYS A 588 -45.78 9.27 -5.75
N GLU A 589 -45.26 8.93 -4.59
CA GLU A 589 -45.73 9.48 -3.31
C GLU A 589 -44.81 10.60 -2.74
N GLU A 590 -43.65 10.86 -3.36
CA GLU A 590 -42.74 11.96 -2.98
C GLU A 590 -42.69 13.13 -4.01
N ALA A 591 -43.63 13.23 -4.94
CA ALA A 591 -43.73 14.31 -5.93
C ALA A 591 -44.88 15.29 -5.60
#